data_8117802471368c27d6ef47b36e468b12
#
_entry.id   8117802471368c27d6ef47b36e468b12
#
_cell.length_a   1.000
_cell.length_b   1.000
_cell.length_c   1.000
_cell.angle_alpha   90.00
_cell.angle_beta   90.00
_cell.angle_gamma   90.00
#
_symmetry.space_group_name_H-M   'P 1'
#
loop_
_entity.id
_entity.type
_entity.pdbx_description
1 polymer ?
#
loop_
_entity_poly.entity_id
_entity_poly.type
_entity_poly.pdbx_seq_one_letter_code
_entity_poly.pdbx_strand_id
1 'polypeptide(L)'
;MRKKLLHIIYLASTILLFSCSREADVAYELPAHTTRAQLSIDLVNNRDVEQQEKINSMRFIVFGSTPGGVRLDVNEHILLSTPETATDIDAQLLEVTSSNDILVVVIANEPQSLTSQLDGIANLLTLQEMIYDISSILNSDGQIISATGMPMTGVIRDISIAPDETKTVQMVIE
;
A
#
# COMPACT_ATOMS: atom_id res chain seq x y z
N MET A 1 3.53 -49.53 -53.40
CA MET A 1 3.00 -49.46 -52.01
C MET A 1 3.86 -48.58 -51.07
N ARG A 2 5.18 -48.53 -51.20
CA ARG A 2 6.08 -47.74 -50.27
C ARG A 2 5.82 -46.24 -50.30
N LYS A 3 5.49 -45.61 -51.48
CA LYS A 3 5.27 -44.15 -51.57
C LYS A 3 3.99 -43.70 -50.86
N LYS A 4 2.94 -44.48 -50.79
CA LYS A 4 1.70 -44.13 -50.12
C LYS A 4 1.83 -44.22 -48.58
N LEU A 5 2.69 -45.08 -48.07
CA LEU A 5 2.96 -45.23 -46.66
C LEU A 5 3.74 -44.01 -46.13
N LEU A 6 4.66 -43.49 -46.92
CA LEU A 6 5.49 -42.32 -46.56
C LEU A 6 4.63 -41.05 -46.41
N HIS A 7 3.62 -40.87 -47.28
CA HIS A 7 2.71 -39.72 -47.22
C HIS A 7 1.80 -39.74 -45.97
N ILE A 8 1.38 -40.91 -45.53
CA ILE A 8 0.56 -41.12 -44.34
C ILE A 8 1.37 -40.79 -43.06
N ILE A 9 2.64 -41.16 -43.03
CA ILE A 9 3.52 -40.88 -41.91
C ILE A 9 3.83 -39.38 -41.83
N TYR A 10 4.01 -38.71 -42.99
CA TYR A 10 4.20 -37.24 -43.01
C TYR A 10 2.96 -36.49 -42.58
N LEU A 11 1.78 -36.93 -42.98
CA LEU A 11 0.51 -36.29 -42.60
C LEU A 11 0.21 -36.50 -41.09
N ALA A 12 0.54 -37.65 -40.53
CA ALA A 12 0.39 -37.92 -39.11
C ALA A 12 1.38 -37.13 -38.25
N SER A 13 2.61 -36.89 -38.76
CA SER A 13 3.63 -36.11 -38.08
C SER A 13 3.31 -34.61 -38.01
N THR A 14 2.64 -34.05 -38.99
CA THR A 14 2.24 -32.64 -39.02
C THR A 14 1.05 -32.35 -38.10
N ILE A 15 0.19 -33.33 -37.83
CA ILE A 15 -0.96 -33.16 -36.90
C ILE A 15 -0.49 -33.16 -35.43
N LEU A 16 0.62 -33.83 -35.10
CA LEU A 16 1.14 -33.90 -33.75
C LEU A 16 1.89 -32.62 -33.33
N LEU A 17 2.24 -31.72 -34.24
CA LEU A 17 2.94 -30.47 -33.92
C LEU A 17 1.96 -29.29 -33.61
N PHE A 18 0.66 -29.46 -33.81
CA PHE A 18 -0.33 -28.44 -33.47
C PHE A 18 -1.04 -28.67 -32.14
N SER A 19 -0.66 -29.70 -31.39
CA SER A 19 -1.31 -30.04 -30.11
C SER A 19 -0.57 -29.55 -28.88
N CYS A 20 0.37 -28.61 -29.03
CA CYS A 20 1.08 -28.07 -27.87
C CYS A 20 1.21 -26.56 -28.01
N SER A 21 0.14 -25.85 -27.62
CA SER A 21 0.16 -24.52 -27.00
C SER A 21 -1.25 -23.96 -26.92
N ARG A 22 -2.10 -24.62 -26.17
CA ARG A 22 -3.09 -23.89 -25.39
C ARG A 22 -2.68 -24.05 -23.93
N GLU A 23 -1.57 -23.45 -23.56
CA GLU A 23 -1.62 -22.72 -22.31
C GLU A 23 -2.79 -21.79 -22.50
N ALA A 24 -3.91 -22.14 -21.89
CA ALA A 24 -4.90 -21.16 -21.59
C ALA A 24 -4.11 -20.08 -20.85
N ASP A 25 -3.82 -18.97 -21.53
CA ASP A 25 -3.80 -17.68 -20.87
C ASP A 25 -5.12 -17.66 -20.12
N VAL A 26 -5.09 -18.12 -18.88
CA VAL A 26 -6.01 -17.66 -17.89
C VAL A 26 -5.60 -16.20 -17.79
N ALA A 27 -6.10 -15.39 -18.72
CA ALA A 27 -6.28 -13.98 -18.50
C ALA A 27 -6.99 -13.97 -17.13
N TYR A 28 -6.22 -13.70 -16.10
CA TYR A 28 -6.79 -13.28 -14.85
C TYR A 28 -7.52 -12.00 -15.22
N GLU A 29 -8.77 -12.15 -15.65
CA GLU A 29 -9.69 -11.05 -15.63
C GLU A 29 -9.74 -10.67 -14.16
N LEU A 30 -8.93 -9.67 -13.82
CA LEU A 30 -9.19 -8.86 -12.64
C LEU A 30 -10.68 -8.63 -12.65
N PRO A 31 -11.40 -9.00 -11.58
CA PRO A 31 -12.83 -8.78 -11.56
C PRO A 31 -13.05 -7.32 -11.95
N ALA A 32 -13.80 -7.10 -13.03
CA ALA A 32 -13.99 -5.81 -13.69
C ALA A 32 -14.76 -4.79 -12.83
N HIS A 33 -14.93 -5.09 -11.56
CA HIS A 33 -15.46 -4.25 -10.51
C HIS A 33 -14.48 -4.22 -9.33
N THR A 34 -13.38 -3.47 -9.48
CA THR A 34 -12.74 -2.88 -8.31
C THR A 34 -13.71 -1.87 -7.75
N THR A 35 -14.60 -2.33 -6.90
CA THR A 35 -15.57 -1.46 -6.25
C THR A 35 -14.80 -0.60 -5.27
N ARG A 36 -14.86 0.70 -5.47
CA ARG A 36 -14.24 1.68 -4.60
C ARG A 36 -15.02 1.81 -3.30
N ALA A 37 -14.33 2.16 -2.26
CA ALA A 37 -14.87 2.44 -0.94
C ALA A 37 -14.17 3.67 -0.38
N GLN A 38 -14.70 4.26 0.67
CA GLN A 38 -14.10 5.41 1.32
C GLN A 38 -13.64 5.03 2.74
N LEU A 39 -12.38 5.28 3.04
CA LEU A 39 -11.79 5.10 4.36
C LEU A 39 -11.52 6.46 4.98
N SER A 40 -12.24 6.77 6.06
CA SER A 40 -12.04 7.97 6.86
C SER A 40 -11.12 7.65 8.02
N ILE A 41 -9.97 8.33 8.10
CA ILE A 41 -8.97 8.14 9.15
C ILE A 41 -9.00 9.35 10.08
N ASP A 42 -9.36 9.11 11.33
CA ASP A 42 -9.39 10.07 12.41
C ASP A 42 -8.14 9.87 13.28
N LEU A 43 -7.27 10.88 13.33
CA LEU A 43 -6.04 10.80 14.09
C LEU A 43 -6.30 11.14 15.55
N VAL A 44 -5.80 10.31 16.44
CA VAL A 44 -5.88 10.53 17.87
C VAL A 44 -4.48 10.44 18.49
N ASN A 45 -4.28 11.18 19.57
CA ASN A 45 -3.05 11.11 20.36
C ASN A 45 -3.44 10.88 21.81
N ASN A 46 -2.76 9.94 22.45
CA ASN A 46 -3.03 9.58 23.86
C ASN A 46 -2.32 10.52 24.86
N ARG A 47 -1.57 11.51 24.38
CA ARG A 47 -0.89 12.49 25.23
C ARG A 47 -1.80 13.68 25.52
N ASP A 48 -1.54 14.36 26.64
CA ASP A 48 -2.20 15.63 26.95
C ASP A 48 -1.93 16.64 25.81
N VAL A 49 -2.92 17.47 25.49
CA VAL A 49 -2.89 18.41 24.34
C VAL A 49 -1.65 19.33 24.39
N GLU A 50 -1.21 19.72 25.59
CA GLU A 50 -0.01 20.57 25.77
C GLU A 50 1.31 19.85 25.45
N GLN A 51 1.29 18.51 25.36
CA GLN A 51 2.46 17.66 25.10
C GLN A 51 2.41 17.04 23.70
N GLN A 52 1.39 17.37 22.88
CA GLN A 52 1.28 16.84 21.54
C GLN A 52 2.26 17.55 20.61
N GLU A 53 2.96 16.74 19.82
CA GLU A 53 3.80 17.24 18.75
C GLU A 53 2.97 17.88 17.64
N LYS A 54 3.53 18.91 17.00
CA LYS A 54 2.93 19.50 15.82
C LYS A 54 3.21 18.66 14.58
N ILE A 55 2.17 18.44 13.80
CA ILE A 55 2.22 17.72 12.54
C ILE A 55 2.29 18.74 11.41
N ASN A 56 3.28 18.60 10.56
CA ASN A 56 3.50 19.45 9.37
C ASN A 56 3.17 18.69 8.09
N SER A 57 3.27 17.37 8.12
CA SER A 57 2.97 16.49 6.99
C SER A 57 2.45 15.15 7.46
N MET A 58 1.68 14.51 6.61
CA MET A 58 1.19 13.15 6.82
C MET A 58 1.33 12.35 5.52
N ARG A 59 1.74 11.10 5.66
CA ARG A 59 1.67 10.14 4.57
C ARG A 59 0.74 9.00 4.95
N PHE A 60 -0.17 8.67 4.07
CA PHE A 60 -1.07 7.54 4.19
C PHE A 60 -0.65 6.46 3.21
N ILE A 61 -0.34 5.27 3.70
CA ILE A 61 0.01 4.11 2.91
C ILE A 61 -1.01 3.03 3.22
N VAL A 62 -1.78 2.63 2.21
CA VAL A 62 -2.84 1.63 2.36
C VAL A 62 -2.50 0.41 1.51
N PHE A 63 -2.54 -0.75 2.13
CA PHE A 63 -2.40 -2.03 1.46
C PHE A 63 -3.70 -2.81 1.57
N GLY A 64 -4.18 -3.31 0.45
CA GLY A 64 -5.34 -4.19 0.39
C GLY A 64 -4.95 -5.63 0.10
N SER A 65 -5.70 -6.57 0.66
CA SER A 65 -5.57 -7.99 0.31
C SER A 65 -6.27 -8.28 -1.01
N THR A 66 -5.59 -8.96 -1.91
CA THR A 66 -6.13 -9.44 -3.18
C THR A 66 -5.89 -10.94 -3.31
N PRO A 67 -6.57 -11.65 -4.23
CA PRO A 67 -6.28 -13.07 -4.48
C PRO A 67 -4.82 -13.37 -4.86
N GLY A 68 -4.07 -12.35 -5.30
CA GLY A 68 -2.64 -12.44 -5.65
C GLY A 68 -1.68 -12.00 -4.54
N GLY A 69 -2.18 -11.64 -3.36
CA GLY A 69 -1.39 -11.17 -2.22
C GLY A 69 -1.70 -9.72 -1.80
N VAL A 70 -0.89 -9.20 -0.90
CA VAL A 70 -1.03 -7.83 -0.40
C VAL A 70 -0.53 -6.84 -1.43
N ARG A 71 -1.38 -5.91 -1.85
CA ARG A 71 -1.11 -4.91 -2.87
C ARG A 71 -1.18 -3.50 -2.27
N LEU A 72 -0.25 -2.63 -2.68
CA LEU A 72 -0.36 -1.20 -2.43
C LEU A 72 -1.58 -0.62 -3.16
N ASP A 73 -2.45 0.07 -2.43
CA ASP A 73 -3.66 0.72 -2.95
C ASP A 73 -3.53 2.24 -2.94
N VAL A 74 -3.09 2.81 -1.82
CA VAL A 74 -2.86 4.26 -1.66
C VAL A 74 -1.46 4.51 -1.14
N ASN A 75 -0.82 5.54 -1.68
CA ASN A 75 0.40 6.14 -1.14
C ASN A 75 0.29 7.66 -1.38
N GLU A 76 -0.24 8.37 -0.39
CA GLU A 76 -0.55 9.79 -0.49
C GLU A 76 0.21 10.58 0.58
N HIS A 77 0.92 11.62 0.16
CA HIS A 77 1.65 12.53 1.02
C HIS A 77 0.97 13.90 1.04
N ILE A 78 0.53 14.33 2.22
CA ILE A 78 -0.19 15.58 2.46
C ILE A 78 0.70 16.53 3.27
N LEU A 79 0.89 17.74 2.76
CA LEU A 79 1.55 18.82 3.48
C LEU A 79 0.49 19.73 4.10
N LEU A 80 0.55 19.97 5.39
CA LEU A 80 -0.33 20.90 6.06
C LEU A 80 0.15 22.33 5.83
N SER A 81 -0.78 23.24 5.57
CA SER A 81 -0.47 24.66 5.38
C SER A 81 -0.01 25.35 6.67
N THR A 82 -0.48 24.84 7.79
CA THR A 82 -0.11 25.25 9.16
C THR A 82 0.10 23.99 10.00
N PRO A 83 1.11 23.97 10.91
CA PRO A 83 1.30 22.85 11.79
C PRO A 83 0.15 22.69 12.80
N GLU A 84 -0.42 21.50 12.90
CA GLU A 84 -1.56 21.18 13.75
C GLU A 84 -1.25 20.04 14.72
N THR A 85 -2.03 19.89 15.79
CA THR A 85 -1.97 18.68 16.62
C THR A 85 -2.82 17.57 16.02
N ALA A 86 -2.58 16.32 16.37
CA ALA A 86 -3.36 15.19 15.82
C ALA A 86 -4.87 15.37 16.05
N THR A 87 -5.26 15.96 17.17
CA THR A 87 -6.68 16.20 17.51
C THR A 87 -7.31 17.39 16.80
N ASP A 88 -6.52 18.27 16.21
CA ASP A 88 -7.00 19.43 15.46
C ASP A 88 -7.15 19.13 13.96
N ILE A 89 -6.55 18.02 13.49
CA ILE A 89 -6.58 17.62 12.09
C ILE A 89 -7.92 16.97 11.79
N ASP A 90 -8.63 17.49 10.79
CA ASP A 90 -9.84 16.85 10.28
C ASP A 90 -9.58 15.44 9.77
N ALA A 91 -10.54 14.54 9.96
CA ALA A 91 -10.46 13.18 9.46
C ALA A 91 -10.16 13.13 7.97
N GLN A 92 -9.13 12.37 7.59
CA GLN A 92 -8.70 12.25 6.20
C GLN A 92 -9.50 11.18 5.48
N LEU A 93 -10.08 11.55 4.34
CA LEU A 93 -10.90 10.66 3.54
C LEU A 93 -10.09 10.14 2.35
N LEU A 94 -9.82 8.84 2.34
CA LEU A 94 -9.09 8.15 1.29
C LEU A 94 -10.03 7.30 0.44
N GLU A 95 -9.85 7.33 -0.86
CA GLU A 95 -10.51 6.42 -1.77
C GLU A 95 -9.69 5.12 -1.87
N VAL A 96 -10.26 4.00 -1.44
CA VAL A 96 -9.59 2.70 -1.36
C VAL A 96 -10.35 1.63 -2.13
N THR A 97 -9.67 0.54 -2.46
CA THR A 97 -10.33 -0.65 -3.01
C THR A 97 -10.97 -1.44 -1.87
N SER A 98 -12.26 -1.81 -2.03
CA SER A 98 -12.94 -2.67 -1.05
C SER A 98 -12.17 -3.97 -0.82
N SER A 99 -11.98 -4.34 0.44
CA SER A 99 -11.21 -5.51 0.84
C SER A 99 -11.61 -5.96 2.24
N ASN A 100 -11.39 -7.23 2.55
CA ASN A 100 -11.62 -7.79 3.88
C ASN A 100 -10.40 -7.71 4.81
N ASP A 101 -9.27 -7.22 4.30
CA ASP A 101 -8.01 -7.19 5.04
C ASP A 101 -7.18 -5.99 4.54
N ILE A 102 -7.49 -4.81 5.07
CA ILE A 102 -6.77 -3.58 4.77
C ILE A 102 -5.81 -3.29 5.91
N LEU A 103 -4.57 -3.00 5.55
CA LEU A 103 -3.54 -2.46 6.41
C LEU A 103 -3.34 -0.99 6.07
N VAL A 104 -3.43 -0.13 7.08
CA VAL A 104 -3.12 1.31 6.96
C VAL A 104 -1.91 1.65 7.79
N VAL A 105 -0.99 2.38 7.20
CA VAL A 105 0.15 3.00 7.88
C VAL A 105 0.06 4.50 7.67
N VAL A 106 0.16 5.25 8.76
CA VAL A 106 0.30 6.72 8.71
C VAL A 106 1.69 7.08 9.23
N ILE A 107 2.35 7.98 8.51
CA ILE A 107 3.63 8.56 8.90
C ILE A 107 3.42 10.07 8.98
N ALA A 108 3.50 10.62 10.19
CA ALA A 108 3.49 12.06 10.40
C ALA A 108 4.92 12.59 10.49
N ASN A 109 5.14 13.80 9.98
CA ASN A 109 6.44 14.47 9.96
C ASN A 109 7.54 13.60 9.32
N GLU A 110 7.25 13.02 8.14
CA GLU A 110 8.25 12.19 7.47
C GLU A 110 9.55 12.98 7.22
N PRO A 111 10.73 12.39 7.51
CA PRO A 111 12.00 13.01 7.17
C PRO A 111 12.14 13.19 5.67
N GLN A 112 12.55 14.38 5.22
CA GLN A 112 12.73 14.69 3.80
C GLN A 112 13.69 13.70 3.09
N SER A 113 14.65 13.16 3.82
CA SER A 113 15.59 12.16 3.29
C SER A 113 14.91 10.83 2.91
N LEU A 114 13.73 10.52 3.46
CA LEU A 114 12.96 9.31 3.19
C LEU A 114 11.88 9.49 2.14
N THR A 115 11.50 10.73 1.80
CA THR A 115 10.39 11.02 0.88
C THR A 115 10.48 10.24 -0.43
N SER A 116 11.65 10.28 -1.11
CA SER A 116 11.81 9.54 -2.38
C SER A 116 11.70 8.03 -2.23
N GLN A 117 12.12 7.48 -1.08
CA GLN A 117 12.01 6.05 -0.81
C GLN A 117 10.56 5.67 -0.51
N LEU A 118 9.88 6.50 0.27
CA LEU A 118 8.46 6.34 0.59
C LEU A 118 7.58 6.48 -0.65
N ASP A 119 7.89 7.40 -1.56
CA ASP A 119 7.22 7.53 -2.85
C ASP A 119 7.37 6.27 -3.73
N GLY A 120 8.51 5.59 -3.62
CA GLY A 120 8.83 4.37 -4.38
C GLY A 120 8.30 3.07 -3.77
N ILE A 121 7.57 3.10 -2.65
CA ILE A 121 7.03 1.88 -2.03
C ILE A 121 6.06 1.18 -2.98
N ALA A 122 6.34 -0.09 -3.27
CA ALA A 122 5.50 -0.93 -4.12
C ALA A 122 4.81 -2.06 -3.33
N ASN A 123 5.33 -2.43 -2.17
CA ASN A 123 4.80 -3.52 -1.35
C ASN A 123 5.12 -3.34 0.14
N LEU A 124 4.44 -4.12 0.96
CA LEU A 124 4.56 -4.06 2.41
C LEU A 124 5.96 -4.43 2.92
N LEU A 125 6.64 -5.37 2.26
CA LEU A 125 7.98 -5.78 2.69
C LEU A 125 8.99 -4.64 2.54
N THR A 126 8.94 -3.91 1.43
CA THR A 126 9.79 -2.74 1.20
C THR A 126 9.56 -1.68 2.30
N LEU A 127 8.29 -1.43 2.68
CA LEU A 127 7.99 -0.51 3.77
C LEU A 127 8.55 -1.01 5.12
N GLN A 128 8.41 -2.29 5.42
CA GLN A 128 8.91 -2.88 6.65
C GLN A 128 10.45 -2.77 6.75
N GLU A 129 11.15 -3.01 5.67
CA GLU A 129 12.61 -2.85 5.61
C GLU A 129 13.04 -1.40 5.87
N MET A 130 12.28 -0.41 5.37
CA MET A 130 12.56 1.02 5.61
C MET A 130 12.38 1.43 7.08
N ILE A 131 11.35 0.92 7.76
CA ILE A 131 11.06 1.23 9.17
C ILE A 131 12.20 0.76 10.09
N TYR A 132 12.95 -0.27 9.70
CA TYR A 132 14.10 -0.77 10.47
C TYR A 132 15.37 0.09 10.34
N ASP A 133 15.47 0.98 9.35
CA ASP A 133 16.64 1.83 9.14
C ASP A 133 16.47 3.27 9.68
N ILE A 134 15.85 3.42 10.85
CA ILE A 134 15.70 4.70 11.54
C ILE A 134 17.04 5.30 11.94
N SER A 135 18.11 4.49 11.99
CA SER A 135 19.46 4.96 12.32
C SER A 135 19.95 6.09 11.39
N SER A 136 19.42 6.17 10.17
CA SER A 136 19.80 7.22 9.20
C SER A 136 19.27 8.62 9.55
N ILE A 137 18.28 8.72 10.44
CA ILE A 137 17.68 9.99 10.88
C ILE A 137 18.15 10.45 12.25
N LEU A 138 19.09 9.73 12.87
CA LEU A 138 19.69 10.12 14.13
C LEU A 138 20.98 10.89 13.89
N ASN A 139 21.22 11.94 14.71
CA ASN A 139 22.55 12.57 14.78
C ASN A 139 23.53 11.68 15.58
N SER A 140 24.79 12.13 15.66
CA SER A 140 25.83 11.46 16.45
C SER A 140 25.50 11.30 17.94
N ASP A 141 24.56 12.10 18.43
CA ASP A 141 24.13 12.12 19.84
C ASP A 141 22.86 11.28 20.07
N GLY A 142 22.39 10.59 19.03
CA GLY A 142 21.18 9.76 19.07
C GLY A 142 19.86 10.56 19.08
N GLN A 143 19.90 11.86 18.74
CA GLN A 143 18.72 12.69 18.65
C GLN A 143 18.14 12.64 17.23
N ILE A 144 16.83 12.65 17.11
CA ILE A 144 16.14 12.74 15.83
C ILE A 144 16.37 14.12 15.24
N ILE A 145 17.01 14.17 14.07
CA ILE A 145 17.18 15.41 13.32
C ILE A 145 16.01 15.56 12.38
N SER A 146 14.96 16.22 12.80
CA SER A 146 13.89 16.60 11.92
C SER A 146 13.67 18.11 11.98
N ALA A 147 13.85 18.78 10.86
CA ALA A 147 13.50 20.19 10.71
C ALA A 147 11.96 20.38 10.67
N THR A 148 11.22 19.32 10.54
CA THR A 148 9.77 19.30 10.32
C THR A 148 8.97 18.74 11.50
N GLY A 149 9.58 18.56 12.66
CA GLY A 149 8.95 17.96 13.84
C GLY A 149 9.38 16.50 14.07
N MET A 150 8.94 15.92 15.17
CA MET A 150 9.25 14.52 15.51
C MET A 150 8.48 13.58 14.56
N PRO A 151 9.15 12.65 13.87
CA PRO A 151 8.46 11.62 13.11
C PRO A 151 7.62 10.74 14.02
N MET A 152 6.36 10.52 13.65
CA MET A 152 5.43 9.65 14.38
C MET A 152 4.81 8.67 13.41
N THR A 153 4.43 7.49 13.89
CA THR A 153 3.80 6.46 13.05
C THR A 153 2.57 5.87 13.73
N GLY A 154 1.60 5.49 12.92
CA GLY A 154 0.45 4.71 13.36
C GLY A 154 0.19 3.57 12.39
N VAL A 155 -0.29 2.43 12.89
CA VAL A 155 -0.61 1.26 12.07
C VAL A 155 -1.94 0.68 12.53
N ILE A 156 -2.87 0.47 11.58
CA ILE A 156 -4.09 -0.31 11.83
C ILE A 156 -4.11 -1.47 10.84
N ARG A 157 -4.52 -2.63 11.32
CA ARG A 157 -4.63 -3.88 10.55
C ARG A 157 -6.06 -4.40 10.60
N ASP A 158 -6.31 -5.38 9.76
CA ASP A 158 -7.57 -6.16 9.77
C ASP A 158 -8.83 -5.29 9.56
N ILE A 159 -8.70 -4.21 8.76
CA ILE A 159 -9.85 -3.38 8.40
C ILE A 159 -10.58 -4.07 7.24
N SER A 160 -11.87 -4.37 7.45
CA SER A 160 -12.75 -4.83 6.38
C SER A 160 -13.65 -3.68 5.94
N ILE A 161 -13.75 -3.44 4.64
CA ILE A 161 -14.59 -2.41 4.03
C ILE A 161 -15.30 -2.97 2.79
N ALA A 162 -16.62 -2.85 2.78
CA ALA A 162 -17.44 -3.31 1.66
C ALA A 162 -17.41 -2.31 0.50
N PRO A 163 -17.83 -2.74 -0.71
CA PRO A 163 -18.05 -1.83 -1.82
C PRO A 163 -19.01 -0.70 -1.46
N ASP A 164 -18.71 0.52 -1.92
CA ASP A 164 -19.51 1.74 -1.71
C ASP A 164 -19.72 2.12 -0.22
N GLU A 165 -19.03 1.45 0.69
CA GLU A 165 -19.03 1.77 2.12
C GLU A 165 -18.11 2.97 2.41
N THR A 166 -18.52 3.81 3.37
CA THR A 166 -17.63 4.75 4.04
C THR A 166 -17.37 4.23 5.45
N LYS A 167 -16.12 3.89 5.75
CA LYS A 167 -15.73 3.38 7.07
C LYS A 167 -14.79 4.35 7.76
N THR A 168 -15.13 4.71 9.00
CA THR A 168 -14.27 5.53 9.85
C THR A 168 -13.46 4.64 10.78
N VAL A 169 -12.16 4.93 10.89
CA VAL A 169 -11.25 4.29 11.83
C VAL A 169 -10.49 5.35 12.61
N GLN A 170 -10.23 5.08 13.87
CA GLN A 170 -9.38 5.91 14.71
C GLN A 170 -7.98 5.35 14.74
N MET A 171 -6.98 6.20 14.53
CA MET A 171 -5.58 5.81 14.51
C MET A 171 -4.79 6.60 15.54
N VAL A 172 -4.15 5.89 16.45
CA VAL A 172 -3.18 6.45 17.38
C VAL A 172 -1.84 6.61 16.66
N ILE A 173 -1.25 7.81 16.74
CA ILE A 173 0.09 8.08 16.25
C ILE A 173 1.03 8.39 17.43
N GLU A 174 2.22 7.76 17.42
CA GLU A 174 3.24 7.84 18.47
C GLU A 174 4.63 8.13 17.90
#